data_d86dae47288ebe9a359cd0e42c39a53f
#
_entry.id   d86dae47288ebe9a359cd0e42c39a53f
#
_cell.length_a   1.000
_cell.length_b   1.000
_cell.length_c   1.000
_cell.angle_alpha   90.00
_cell.angle_beta   90.00
_cell.angle_gamma   90.00
#
_symmetry.space_group_name_H-M   'P 1'
#
loop_
_entity.id
_entity.type
_entity.pdbx_description
1 polymer ?
#
loop_
_entity_poly.entity_id
_entity_poly.type
_entity_poly.pdbx_seq_one_letter_code
_entity_poly.pdbx_strand_id
1 'polypeptide(L)'
;MNKKMVKALKNKYIYVDIDGTLAEYRFNNHVSAKDGTANGQTMEEIKNHVFLHSRPLITVIKTLKTAKKEGIWICGAIISPTELLDKIVWLEENCKDIEFNGMFWFVSEEYWDEFLKYFDYYNSLLHKVTNDDIYIETKYGTIIKGSKTCIWDWITSHNFHKLEDTVFIDDVLPYLKY
;
A
#
# COMPACT_ATOMS: atom_id res chain seq x y z
N MET A 1 -19.22 -3.01 -13.65
CA MET A 1 -17.79 -3.30 -13.91
C MET A 1 -17.27 -2.34 -14.99
N ASN A 2 -16.17 -1.63 -14.74
CA ASN A 2 -15.60 -0.67 -15.70
C ASN A 2 -14.78 -1.40 -16.78
N LYS A 3 -15.34 -1.61 -17.96
CA LYS A 3 -14.70 -2.32 -19.09
C LYS A 3 -13.37 -1.67 -19.52
N LYS A 4 -13.24 -0.33 -19.41
CA LYS A 4 -12.00 0.38 -19.76
C LYS A 4 -10.88 0.00 -18.77
N MET A 5 -11.18 -0.02 -17.47
CA MET A 5 -10.22 -0.38 -16.43
C MET A 5 -9.76 -1.84 -16.58
N VAL A 6 -10.69 -2.78 -16.78
CA VAL A 6 -10.34 -4.20 -17.02
C VAL A 6 -9.40 -4.36 -18.22
N LYS A 7 -9.63 -3.60 -19.30
CA LYS A 7 -8.74 -3.64 -20.48
C LYS A 7 -7.36 -3.06 -20.20
N ALA A 8 -7.28 -1.98 -19.42
CA ALA A 8 -6.00 -1.34 -19.04
C ALA A 8 -5.13 -2.24 -18.16
N LEU A 9 -5.74 -3.09 -17.33
CA LEU A 9 -5.03 -3.99 -16.42
C LEU A 9 -4.61 -5.33 -17.06
N LYS A 10 -4.97 -5.56 -18.34
CA LYS A 10 -4.67 -6.82 -19.01
C LYS A 10 -3.18 -7.03 -19.20
N ASN A 11 -2.68 -8.16 -18.72
CA ASN A 11 -1.26 -8.57 -18.78
C ASN A 11 -0.34 -7.52 -18.13
N LYS A 12 -0.80 -6.91 -17.02
CA LYS A 12 -0.02 -5.93 -16.25
C LYS A 12 0.27 -6.45 -14.84
N TYR A 13 1.37 -5.99 -14.28
CA TYR A 13 1.70 -6.06 -12.86
C TYR A 13 1.01 -4.90 -12.16
N ILE A 14 0.15 -5.20 -11.20
CA ILE A 14 -0.72 -4.20 -10.58
C ILE A 14 -0.26 -3.94 -9.16
N TYR A 15 0.04 -2.70 -8.87
CA TYR A 15 0.30 -2.21 -7.52
C TYR A 15 -0.91 -1.37 -7.10
N VAL A 16 -1.55 -1.75 -6.02
CA VAL A 16 -2.80 -1.13 -5.58
C VAL A 16 -2.68 -0.61 -4.16
N ASP A 17 -3.08 0.63 -3.98
CA ASP A 17 -3.23 1.24 -2.67
C ASP A 17 -4.47 0.74 -1.94
N ILE A 18 -4.55 0.98 -0.64
CA ILE A 18 -5.67 0.55 0.20
C ILE A 18 -6.59 1.73 0.52
N ASP A 19 -6.03 2.80 1.11
CA ASP A 19 -6.78 3.95 1.60
C ASP A 19 -7.36 4.75 0.43
N GLY A 20 -8.68 4.92 0.38
CA GLY A 20 -9.35 5.61 -0.74
C GLY A 20 -9.43 4.79 -2.04
N THR A 21 -8.71 3.68 -2.15
CA THR A 21 -8.62 2.84 -3.36
C THR A 21 -9.33 1.49 -3.22
N LEU A 22 -8.98 0.67 -2.23
CA LEU A 22 -9.69 -0.57 -1.89
C LEU A 22 -10.70 -0.36 -0.77
N ALA A 23 -10.34 0.44 0.22
CA ALA A 23 -11.15 0.82 1.37
C ALA A 23 -11.61 2.27 1.23
N GLU A 24 -12.85 2.56 1.60
CA GLU A 24 -13.37 3.92 1.64
C GLU A 24 -12.62 4.75 2.70
N TYR A 25 -12.08 5.89 2.29
CA TYR A 25 -11.38 6.80 3.18
C TYR A 25 -12.38 7.51 4.11
N ARG A 26 -12.28 7.28 5.42
CA ARG A 26 -13.21 7.82 6.43
C ARG A 26 -12.53 8.42 7.65
N PHE A 27 -11.30 8.85 7.49
CA PHE A 27 -10.53 9.40 8.61
C PHE A 27 -10.77 10.89 8.77
N ASN A 28 -10.71 11.38 10.01
CA ASN A 28 -10.98 12.78 10.33
C ASN A 28 -9.94 13.75 9.77
N ASN A 29 -8.72 13.29 9.53
CA ASN A 29 -7.64 14.07 8.94
C ASN A 29 -7.57 13.97 7.42
N HIS A 30 -8.70 13.91 6.78
CA HIS A 30 -8.75 13.96 5.32
C HIS A 30 -8.09 15.23 4.83
N VAL A 31 -6.90 15.11 4.27
CA VAL A 31 -6.23 16.22 3.60
C VAL A 31 -6.66 16.25 2.16
N SER A 32 -6.96 17.44 1.73
CA SER A 32 -7.25 17.75 0.34
C SER A 32 -6.11 17.26 -0.54
N ALA A 33 -6.41 16.38 -1.49
CA ALA A 33 -5.48 15.94 -2.53
C ALA A 33 -4.92 17.08 -3.40
N LYS A 34 -5.31 18.33 -3.15
CA LYS A 34 -4.87 19.51 -3.91
C LYS A 34 -3.45 19.94 -3.59
N ASP A 35 -3.00 19.76 -2.35
CA ASP A 35 -1.65 20.09 -1.92
C ASP A 35 -0.67 18.91 -1.93
N GLY A 36 -1.17 17.72 -2.23
CA GLY A 36 -0.33 16.52 -2.34
C GLY A 36 0.09 15.91 -1.01
N THR A 37 -0.45 16.41 0.10
CA THR A 37 -0.25 15.79 1.42
C THR A 37 -1.43 14.87 1.72
N ALA A 38 -1.19 13.58 1.75
CA ALA A 38 -2.16 12.61 2.23
C ALA A 38 -1.84 12.34 3.70
N ASN A 39 -2.67 12.85 4.61
CA ASN A 39 -2.60 12.43 5.99
C ASN A 39 -3.42 11.15 6.14
N GLY A 40 -2.79 10.10 6.64
CA GLY A 40 -3.45 8.87 7.03
C GLY A 40 -4.27 9.03 8.31
N GLN A 41 -4.47 7.92 8.99
CA GLN A 41 -5.12 7.89 10.30
C GLN A 41 -4.32 8.67 11.34
N THR A 42 -5.01 9.29 12.29
CA THR A 42 -4.40 9.79 13.52
C THR A 42 -4.05 8.63 14.45
N MET A 43 -3.14 8.84 15.39
CA MET A 43 -2.82 7.84 16.42
C MET A 43 -4.03 7.45 17.27
N GLU A 44 -4.99 8.35 17.45
CA GLU A 44 -6.25 8.06 18.15
C GLU A 44 -7.14 7.12 17.34
N GLU A 45 -7.29 7.36 16.04
CA GLU A 45 -8.04 6.49 15.14
C GLU A 45 -7.41 5.10 15.04
N ILE A 46 -6.08 5.02 15.01
CA ILE A 46 -5.36 3.75 15.02
C ILE A 46 -5.61 2.98 16.33
N LYS A 47 -5.53 3.64 17.48
CA LYS A 47 -5.84 3.03 18.80
C LYS A 47 -7.27 2.52 18.89
N ASN A 48 -8.18 3.16 18.20
CA ASN A 48 -9.59 2.78 18.14
C ASN A 48 -9.91 1.83 16.98
N HIS A 49 -8.90 1.34 16.25
CA HIS A 49 -9.04 0.40 15.14
C HIS A 49 -10.05 0.85 14.08
N VAL A 50 -10.10 2.16 13.80
CA VAL A 50 -11.10 2.75 12.89
C VAL A 50 -11.03 2.14 11.50
N PHE A 51 -9.83 1.76 11.05
CA PHE A 51 -9.63 1.17 9.73
C PHE A 51 -10.42 -0.13 9.51
N LEU A 52 -10.57 -0.97 10.53
CA LEU A 52 -11.32 -2.23 10.44
C LEU A 52 -12.79 -2.04 10.03
N HIS A 53 -13.33 -0.85 10.27
CA HIS A 53 -14.72 -0.51 9.92
C HIS A 53 -14.86 0.20 8.57
N SER A 54 -13.76 0.34 7.82
CA SER A 54 -13.77 0.96 6.49
C SER A 54 -14.56 0.10 5.50
N ARG A 55 -15.41 0.75 4.69
CA ARG A 55 -16.21 0.04 3.69
C ARG A 55 -15.35 -0.34 2.48
N PRO A 56 -15.49 -1.57 1.96
CA PRO A 56 -14.78 -1.97 0.76
C PRO A 56 -15.34 -1.25 -0.48
N LEU A 57 -14.45 -0.76 -1.33
CA LEU A 57 -14.78 -0.20 -2.64
C LEU A 57 -15.01 -1.34 -3.65
N ILE A 58 -16.18 -1.91 -3.59
CA ILE A 58 -16.58 -3.16 -4.28
C ILE A 58 -16.30 -3.12 -5.79
N THR A 59 -16.43 -1.95 -6.43
CA THR A 59 -16.19 -1.82 -7.88
C THR A 59 -14.71 -2.07 -8.21
N VAL A 60 -13.78 -1.54 -7.42
CA VAL A 60 -12.34 -1.75 -7.60
C VAL A 60 -11.99 -3.21 -7.34
N ILE A 61 -12.43 -3.75 -6.21
CA ILE A 61 -12.20 -5.15 -5.81
C ILE A 61 -12.69 -6.11 -6.90
N LYS A 62 -13.92 -5.95 -7.40
CA LYS A 62 -14.47 -6.77 -8.49
C LYS A 62 -13.67 -6.62 -9.79
N THR A 63 -13.16 -5.44 -10.08
CA THR A 63 -12.34 -5.20 -11.28
C THR A 63 -11.02 -5.93 -11.18
N LEU A 64 -10.34 -5.87 -10.03
CA LEU A 64 -9.10 -6.61 -9.77
C LEU A 64 -9.30 -8.13 -9.86
N LYS A 65 -10.40 -8.66 -9.33
CA LYS A 65 -10.74 -10.10 -9.45
C LYS A 65 -10.89 -10.57 -10.89
N THR A 66 -11.49 -9.75 -11.74
CA THR A 66 -11.88 -10.15 -13.10
C THR A 66 -10.85 -9.81 -14.18
N ALA A 67 -9.90 -8.92 -13.90
CA ALA A 67 -8.84 -8.57 -14.84
C ALA A 67 -7.88 -9.75 -15.06
N LYS A 68 -7.52 -10.01 -16.33
CA LYS A 68 -6.40 -10.88 -16.67
C LYS A 68 -5.11 -10.11 -16.44
N LYS A 69 -4.41 -10.43 -15.38
CA LYS A 69 -3.20 -9.73 -14.90
C LYS A 69 -2.07 -10.70 -14.70
N GLU A 70 -0.85 -10.22 -14.64
CA GLU A 70 0.35 -11.00 -14.30
C GLU A 70 0.49 -11.19 -12.79
N GLY A 71 0.04 -10.20 -11.99
CA GLY A 71 0.01 -10.27 -10.54
C GLY A 71 -0.56 -9.01 -9.92
N ILE A 72 -0.85 -9.07 -8.61
CA ILE A 72 -1.30 -7.93 -7.81
C ILE A 72 -0.44 -7.81 -6.55
N TRP A 73 0.03 -6.61 -6.28
CA TRP A 73 0.73 -6.23 -5.06
C TRP A 73 0.00 -5.13 -4.33
N ILE A 74 -0.03 -5.21 -3.01
CA ILE A 74 -0.44 -4.09 -2.16
C ILE A 74 0.72 -3.10 -2.05
N CYS A 75 0.37 -1.82 -2.05
CA CYS A 75 1.32 -0.71 -1.92
C CYS A 75 0.71 0.36 -1.00
N GLY A 76 0.78 0.15 0.32
CA GLY A 76 0.12 0.98 1.32
C GLY A 76 1.09 1.79 2.17
N ALA A 77 0.65 2.96 2.67
CA ALA A 77 1.35 3.71 3.70
C ALA A 77 0.85 3.32 5.09
N ILE A 78 1.75 3.32 6.07
CA ILE A 78 1.45 3.05 7.48
C ILE A 78 2.31 3.93 8.38
N ILE A 79 1.84 4.22 9.59
CA ILE A 79 2.62 4.97 10.59
C ILE A 79 2.85 4.16 11.87
N SER A 80 2.20 2.99 12.01
CA SER A 80 2.36 2.14 13.19
C SER A 80 2.16 0.66 12.88
N PRO A 81 2.71 -0.24 13.72
CA PRO A 81 2.43 -1.68 13.60
C PRO A 81 0.96 -2.04 13.79
N THR A 82 0.22 -1.30 14.61
CA THR A 82 -1.22 -1.52 14.80
C THR A 82 -1.99 -1.25 13.51
N GLU A 83 -1.69 -0.15 12.82
CA GLU A 83 -2.30 0.17 11.53
C GLU A 83 -1.98 -0.90 10.47
N LEU A 84 -0.73 -1.40 10.45
CA LEU A 84 -0.36 -2.51 9.58
C LEU A 84 -1.26 -3.72 9.81
N LEU A 85 -1.43 -4.14 11.07
CA LEU A 85 -2.25 -5.30 11.41
C LEU A 85 -3.72 -5.09 11.06
N ASP A 86 -4.27 -3.92 11.31
CA ASP A 86 -5.65 -3.58 10.94
C ASP A 86 -5.87 -3.69 9.43
N LYS A 87 -4.92 -3.18 8.63
CA LYS A 87 -4.98 -3.28 7.16
C LYS A 87 -4.87 -4.73 6.67
N ILE A 88 -4.03 -5.55 7.29
CA ILE A 88 -3.93 -6.99 6.98
C ILE A 88 -5.25 -7.68 7.26
N VAL A 89 -5.81 -7.53 8.47
CA VAL A 89 -7.10 -8.13 8.85
C VAL A 89 -8.21 -7.69 7.90
N TRP A 90 -8.26 -6.37 7.59
CA TRP A 90 -9.25 -5.84 6.67
C TRP A 90 -9.14 -6.44 5.26
N LEU A 91 -7.91 -6.62 4.74
CA LEU A 91 -7.67 -7.26 3.44
C LEU A 91 -8.12 -8.72 3.44
N GLU A 92 -7.81 -9.48 4.49
CA GLU A 92 -8.22 -10.88 4.65
C GLU A 92 -9.75 -11.02 4.66
N GLU A 93 -10.47 -10.07 5.26
CA GLU A 93 -11.93 -10.10 5.32
C GLU A 93 -12.59 -9.66 4.00
N ASN A 94 -12.10 -8.59 3.39
CA ASN A 94 -12.79 -7.91 2.28
C ASN A 94 -12.25 -8.28 0.90
N CYS A 95 -11.01 -8.79 0.82
CA CYS A 95 -10.32 -9.15 -0.42
C CYS A 95 -9.95 -10.65 -0.49
N LYS A 96 -10.53 -11.50 0.33
CA LYS A 96 -10.23 -12.95 0.45
C LYS A 96 -10.19 -13.75 -0.84
N ASP A 97 -10.86 -13.25 -1.87
CA ASP A 97 -10.89 -13.91 -3.19
C ASP A 97 -9.87 -13.29 -4.17
N ILE A 98 -8.98 -12.43 -3.71
CA ILE A 98 -7.87 -11.88 -4.48
C ILE A 98 -6.58 -12.46 -3.92
N GLU A 99 -5.84 -13.15 -4.79
CA GLU A 99 -4.48 -13.58 -4.46
C GLU A 99 -3.53 -12.39 -4.68
N PHE A 100 -2.92 -11.91 -3.60
CA PHE A 100 -1.87 -10.91 -3.65
C PHE A 100 -0.51 -11.61 -3.74
N ASN A 101 0.33 -11.17 -4.69
CA ASN A 101 1.67 -11.71 -4.90
C ASN A 101 2.68 -11.19 -3.87
N GLY A 102 2.34 -10.10 -3.19
CA GLY A 102 3.14 -9.51 -2.12
C GLY A 102 2.55 -8.19 -1.64
N MET A 103 3.17 -7.64 -0.60
CA MET A 103 2.74 -6.39 0.03
C MET A 103 3.95 -5.51 0.31
N PHE A 104 3.84 -4.25 -0.04
CA PHE A 104 4.82 -3.20 0.26
C PHE A 104 4.16 -2.15 1.15
N TRP A 105 4.81 -1.87 2.27
CA TRP A 105 4.35 -0.94 3.28
C TRP A 105 5.35 0.18 3.43
N PHE A 106 4.91 1.42 3.34
CA PHE A 106 5.77 2.59 3.41
C PHE A 106 5.56 3.30 4.73
N VAL A 107 6.66 3.53 5.43
CA VAL A 107 6.70 4.31 6.67
C VAL A 107 7.55 5.55 6.41
N SER A 108 6.94 6.74 6.51
CA SER A 108 7.70 7.97 6.31
C SER A 108 8.80 8.13 7.36
N GLU A 109 9.84 8.88 7.02
CA GLU A 109 11.03 9.06 7.90
C GLU A 109 10.67 9.54 9.29
N GLU A 110 9.68 10.44 9.40
CA GLU A 110 9.24 11.01 10.67
C GLU A 110 8.64 9.98 11.65
N TYR A 111 8.06 8.88 11.13
CA TYR A 111 7.48 7.80 11.94
C TYR A 111 8.37 6.57 12.04
N TRP A 112 9.47 6.50 11.30
CA TRP A 112 10.28 5.28 11.17
C TRP A 112 10.83 4.78 12.51
N ASP A 113 11.45 5.66 13.30
CA ASP A 113 12.06 5.28 14.58
C ASP A 113 11.00 4.87 15.61
N GLU A 114 9.83 5.56 15.61
CA GLU A 114 8.73 5.18 16.47
C GLU A 114 8.10 3.86 16.02
N PHE A 115 7.94 3.66 14.73
CA PHE A 115 7.48 2.40 14.16
C PHE A 115 8.37 1.23 14.60
N LEU A 116 9.67 1.34 14.45
CA LEU A 116 10.63 0.29 14.84
C LEU A 116 10.55 -0.02 16.33
N LYS A 117 10.37 0.97 17.17
CA LYS A 117 10.29 0.80 18.62
C LYS A 117 9.15 -0.12 19.06
N TYR A 118 8.05 -0.14 18.31
CA TYR A 118 6.84 -0.92 18.62
C TYR A 118 6.65 -2.12 17.72
N PHE A 119 7.57 -2.37 16.81
CA PHE A 119 7.47 -3.50 15.88
C PHE A 119 8.36 -4.66 16.35
N ASP A 120 7.76 -5.79 16.73
CA ASP A 120 8.45 -6.97 17.27
C ASP A 120 9.46 -7.61 16.31
N TYR A 121 9.42 -7.19 15.06
CA TYR A 121 10.24 -7.71 13.97
C TYR A 121 11.50 -6.91 13.68
N TYR A 122 11.76 -5.84 14.39
CA TYR A 122 12.93 -5.03 14.06
C TYR A 122 14.28 -5.75 14.32
N ASN A 123 14.24 -6.89 14.99
CA ASN A 123 15.38 -7.81 15.10
C ASN A 123 15.63 -8.63 13.82
N SER A 124 14.68 -8.63 12.88
CA SER A 124 14.88 -9.22 11.58
C SER A 124 15.70 -8.29 10.69
N LEU A 125 16.37 -8.87 9.72
CA LEU A 125 17.36 -8.22 8.87
C LEU A 125 16.89 -6.88 8.29
N LEU A 126 17.52 -5.80 8.70
CA LEU A 126 17.41 -4.50 8.06
C LEU A 126 18.25 -4.51 6.78
N HIS A 127 17.66 -4.16 5.66
CA HIS A 127 18.32 -4.10 4.37
C HIS A 127 18.34 -2.66 3.84
N LYS A 128 19.29 -2.35 2.97
CA LYS A 128 19.33 -1.10 2.22
C LYS A 128 18.82 -1.33 0.82
N VAL A 129 17.85 -0.53 0.42
CA VAL A 129 17.31 -0.51 -0.95
C VAL A 129 18.19 0.35 -1.86
N THR A 130 18.51 1.55 -1.38
CA THR A 130 19.47 2.49 -1.96
C THR A 130 20.44 2.95 -0.88
N ASN A 131 21.30 3.94 -1.18
CA ASN A 131 22.24 4.46 -0.17
C ASN A 131 21.54 5.03 1.07
N ASP A 132 20.31 5.52 0.92
CA ASP A 132 19.55 6.20 1.99
C ASP A 132 18.30 5.43 2.43
N ASP A 133 17.80 4.49 1.61
CA ASP A 133 16.58 3.73 1.92
C ASP A 133 16.88 2.46 2.71
N ILE A 134 16.01 2.17 3.67
CA ILE A 134 16.10 0.99 4.53
C ILE A 134 14.77 0.23 4.43
N TYR A 135 14.85 -1.09 4.42
CA TYR A 135 13.68 -1.93 4.45
C TYR A 135 13.82 -3.13 5.39
N ILE A 136 12.69 -3.69 5.77
CA ILE A 136 12.58 -4.90 6.60
C ILE A 136 11.66 -5.88 5.88
N GLU A 137 12.12 -7.12 5.72
CA GLU A 137 11.26 -8.21 5.28
C GLU A 137 10.54 -8.86 6.45
N THR A 138 9.24 -9.05 6.33
CA THR A 138 8.40 -9.64 7.36
C THR A 138 7.41 -10.62 6.75
N LYS A 139 6.73 -11.38 7.61
CA LYS A 139 5.59 -12.21 7.17
C LYS A 139 4.40 -11.41 6.62
N TYR A 140 4.38 -10.10 6.87
CA TYR A 140 3.34 -9.17 6.40
C TYR A 140 3.73 -8.42 5.12
N GLY A 141 4.85 -8.81 4.51
CA GLY A 141 5.43 -8.14 3.35
C GLY A 141 6.66 -7.30 3.69
N THR A 142 7.10 -6.52 2.72
CA THR A 142 8.29 -5.66 2.83
C THR A 142 7.89 -4.29 3.35
N ILE A 143 8.50 -3.86 4.45
CA ILE A 143 8.30 -2.53 5.04
C ILE A 143 9.48 -1.66 4.64
N ILE A 144 9.21 -0.53 3.99
CA ILE A 144 10.20 0.35 3.40
C ILE A 144 10.16 1.70 4.10
N LYS A 145 11.34 2.19 4.53
CA LYS A 145 11.50 3.57 5.00
C LYS A 145 11.38 4.52 3.83
N GLY A 146 10.42 5.45 3.86
CA GLY A 146 10.23 6.45 2.83
C GLY A 146 8.77 6.61 2.40
N SER A 147 8.55 7.35 1.32
CA SER A 147 7.22 7.54 0.74
C SER A 147 6.86 6.42 -0.25
N LYS A 148 5.58 6.29 -0.59
CA LYS A 148 5.14 5.33 -1.62
C LYS A 148 5.83 5.50 -2.98
N THR A 149 6.38 6.66 -3.29
CA THR A 149 7.14 6.88 -4.53
C THR A 149 8.42 6.02 -4.60
N CYS A 150 8.96 5.61 -3.46
CA CYS A 150 10.12 4.70 -3.41
C CYS A 150 9.84 3.33 -4.04
N ILE A 151 8.57 2.95 -4.28
CA ILE A 151 8.24 1.69 -4.94
C ILE A 151 8.82 1.60 -6.36
N TRP A 152 8.93 2.73 -7.07
CA TRP A 152 9.51 2.77 -8.41
C TRP A 152 10.98 2.39 -8.39
N ASP A 153 11.73 2.94 -7.44
CA ASP A 153 13.14 2.63 -7.24
C ASP A 153 13.32 1.19 -6.78
N TRP A 154 12.42 0.71 -5.90
CA TRP A 154 12.39 -0.68 -5.48
C TRP A 154 12.23 -1.63 -6.67
N ILE A 155 11.21 -1.44 -7.51
CA ILE A 155 10.94 -2.28 -8.68
C ILE A 155 12.14 -2.29 -9.62
N THR A 156 12.76 -1.13 -9.84
CA THR A 156 13.89 -0.96 -10.77
C THR A 156 15.17 -1.58 -10.21
N SER A 157 15.51 -1.29 -8.96
CA SER A 157 16.76 -1.76 -8.34
C SER A 157 16.80 -3.26 -8.12
N HIS A 158 15.63 -3.88 -7.91
CA HIS A 158 15.50 -5.32 -7.72
C HIS A 158 15.15 -6.09 -9.00
N ASN A 159 15.09 -5.42 -10.16
CA ASN A 159 14.66 -5.99 -11.43
C ASN A 159 13.35 -6.79 -11.32
N PHE A 160 12.42 -6.27 -10.52
CA PHE A 160 11.21 -6.99 -10.14
C PHE A 160 10.27 -7.14 -11.33
N HIS A 161 9.99 -6.01 -12.01
CA HIS A 161 9.19 -5.94 -13.24
C HIS A 161 9.68 -4.83 -14.13
N LYS A 162 9.29 -4.87 -15.42
CA LYS A 162 9.45 -3.74 -16.30
C LYS A 162 8.41 -2.67 -15.96
N LEU A 163 8.84 -1.43 -15.81
CA LEU A 163 7.93 -0.32 -15.46
C LEU A 163 6.84 -0.12 -16.51
N GLU A 164 7.14 -0.34 -17.80
CA GLU A 164 6.17 -0.26 -18.90
C GLU A 164 5.02 -1.30 -18.78
N ASP A 165 5.24 -2.40 -18.06
CA ASP A 165 4.26 -3.45 -17.79
C ASP A 165 3.60 -3.31 -16.42
N THR A 166 3.89 -2.24 -15.71
CA THR A 166 3.40 -1.97 -14.35
C THR A 166 2.29 -0.93 -14.37
N VAL A 167 1.27 -1.12 -13.55
CA VAL A 167 0.17 -0.18 -13.33
C VAL A 167 0.00 0.06 -11.84
N PHE A 168 -0.06 1.33 -11.47
CA PHE A 168 -0.43 1.75 -10.12
C PHE A 168 -1.89 2.19 -10.09
N ILE A 169 -2.59 1.79 -9.04
CA ILE A 169 -3.95 2.22 -8.74
C ILE A 169 -3.91 2.86 -7.36
N ASP A 170 -4.07 4.17 -7.34
CA ASP A 170 -3.99 5.01 -6.14
C ASP A 170 -4.97 6.18 -6.31
N ASP A 171 -5.55 6.69 -5.24
CA ASP A 171 -6.44 7.86 -5.27
C ASP A 171 -5.67 9.18 -5.13
N VAL A 172 -4.38 9.13 -4.79
CA VAL A 172 -3.50 10.29 -4.63
C VAL A 172 -2.67 10.54 -5.88
N LEU A 173 -3.08 11.53 -6.68
CA LEU A 173 -2.44 11.86 -7.97
C LEU A 173 -0.89 12.04 -7.95
N PRO A 174 -0.27 12.65 -6.92
CA PRO A 174 1.18 12.77 -6.86
C PRO A 174 1.93 11.45 -6.94
N TYR A 175 1.35 10.35 -6.44
CA TYR A 175 1.96 9.03 -6.49
C TYR A 175 1.88 8.36 -7.87
N LEU A 176 1.00 8.87 -8.74
CA LEU A 176 0.79 8.36 -10.10
C LEU A 176 1.64 9.08 -11.17
N LYS A 177 2.33 10.15 -10.80
CA LYS A 177 3.16 10.93 -11.74
C LYS A 177 4.59 10.44 -11.70
N TYR A 178 4.99 9.88 -12.82
CA TYR A 178 6.37 9.63 -13.20
C TYR A 178 6.73 10.37 -14.45
#